data_e8536b7559a219df01273d127eba4787
#
_entry.id   e8536b7559a219df01273d127eba4787
#
_cell.length_a   1.000
_cell.length_b   1.000
_cell.length_c   1.000
_cell.angle_alpha   90.00
_cell.angle_beta   90.00
_cell.angle_gamma   90.00
#
_symmetry.space_group_name_H-M   'P 1'
#
loop_
_entity.id
_entity.type
_entity.pdbx_description
1 polymer ?
#
loop_
_entity_poly.entity_id
_entity_poly.type
_entity_poly.pdbx_seq_one_letter_code
_entity_poly.pdbx_strand_id
1 'polypeptide(L)'
;MQTIDVLNKGYVSLVDHMGNDLTVVNAARVSFDKESDWDYDEEALKRVTGHNWAADRLRGEFKKLSDKDHKLINYLAKHKHWTPFAHPQITLRIKAPISIRTQFFKHKQGFVENEISRRYVDNPPEFYLPQWRGKPEGSAKQGSEDFIAIPTDAIRSYSSAMEVCRYAY
;
A
#
# COMPACT_ATOMS: atom_id res chain seq x y z
N MET A 1 -12.32 -6.87 5.90
CA MET A 1 -11.08 -6.71 5.13
C MET A 1 -11.13 -5.32 4.52
N GLN A 2 -10.16 -4.47 4.80
CA GLN A 2 -10.11 -3.12 4.26
C GLN A 2 -9.58 -3.19 2.81
N THR A 3 -10.39 -2.70 1.86
CA THR A 3 -10.05 -2.73 0.43
C THR A 3 -10.16 -1.32 -0.13
N ILE A 4 -9.20 -0.96 -0.96
CA ILE A 4 -9.16 0.30 -1.71
C ILE A 4 -9.21 -0.06 -3.19
N ASP A 5 -10.23 0.43 -3.88
CA ASP A 5 -10.32 0.28 -5.33
C ASP A 5 -9.34 1.22 -6.03
N VAL A 6 -8.70 0.72 -7.08
CA VAL A 6 -7.72 1.46 -7.86
C VAL A 6 -8.12 1.46 -9.33
N LEU A 7 -8.34 2.65 -9.88
CA LEU A 7 -8.87 2.82 -11.22
C LEU A 7 -10.23 2.10 -11.35
N ASN A 8 -10.47 1.41 -12.49
CA ASN A 8 -11.76 0.78 -12.75
C ASN A 8 -11.80 -0.74 -12.48
N LYS A 9 -10.66 -1.39 -12.32
CA LYS A 9 -10.58 -2.86 -12.17
C LYS A 9 -9.55 -3.33 -11.15
N GLY A 10 -8.68 -2.45 -10.69
CA GLY A 10 -7.64 -2.76 -9.71
C GLY A 10 -8.14 -2.63 -8.29
N TYR A 11 -7.43 -3.23 -7.36
CA TYR A 11 -7.63 -3.01 -5.93
C TYR A 11 -6.39 -3.36 -5.12
N VAL A 12 -6.32 -2.81 -3.92
CA VAL A 12 -5.40 -3.22 -2.86
C VAL A 12 -6.22 -3.56 -1.63
N SER A 13 -6.06 -4.76 -1.11
CA SER A 13 -6.77 -5.25 0.06
C SER A 13 -5.78 -5.68 1.14
N LEU A 14 -5.97 -5.18 2.36
CA LEU A 14 -5.21 -5.65 3.52
C LEU A 14 -5.73 -7.04 3.92
N VAL A 15 -4.85 -8.04 3.84
CA VAL A 15 -5.15 -9.42 4.27
C VAL A 15 -4.82 -9.59 5.75
N ASP A 16 -3.61 -9.18 6.14
CA ASP A 16 -3.13 -9.31 7.51
C ASP A 16 -1.97 -8.36 7.77
N HIS A 17 -1.65 -8.12 9.03
CA HIS A 17 -0.48 -7.35 9.44
C HIS A 17 0.07 -7.85 10.77
N MET A 18 1.36 -7.70 10.96
CA MET A 18 2.07 -7.98 12.20
C MET A 18 2.82 -6.74 12.65
N GLY A 19 2.69 -6.41 13.93
CA GLY A 19 3.34 -5.22 14.49
C GLY A 19 2.62 -3.90 14.15
N ASN A 20 3.23 -2.83 14.58
CA ASN A 20 2.72 -1.46 14.45
C ASN A 20 3.86 -0.46 14.69
N ASP A 21 3.56 0.82 14.77
CA ASP A 21 4.56 1.88 14.99
C ASP A 21 5.33 1.71 16.32
N LEU A 22 4.68 1.23 17.37
CA LEU A 22 5.36 0.96 18.64
C LEU A 22 6.36 -0.20 18.50
N THR A 23 6.11 -1.15 17.62
CA THR A 23 7.07 -2.21 17.27
C THR A 23 8.36 -1.62 16.68
N VAL A 24 8.23 -0.62 15.78
CA VAL A 24 9.39 0.09 15.22
C VAL A 24 10.17 0.82 16.30
N VAL A 25 9.45 1.53 17.16
CA VAL A 25 10.05 2.27 18.28
C VAL A 25 10.83 1.33 19.19
N ASN A 26 10.22 0.24 19.62
CA ASN A 26 10.82 -0.68 20.57
C ASN A 26 11.98 -1.47 19.93
N ALA A 27 11.89 -1.83 18.67
CA ALA A 27 13.02 -2.41 17.94
C ALA A 27 14.26 -1.50 17.95
N ALA A 28 14.06 -0.18 17.82
CA ALA A 28 15.16 0.77 17.91
C ALA A 28 15.65 0.99 19.35
N ARG A 29 14.77 0.96 20.34
CA ARG A 29 15.10 1.21 21.75
C ARG A 29 15.84 0.07 22.42
N VAL A 30 15.73 -1.16 21.91
CA VAL A 30 16.49 -2.31 22.41
C VAL A 30 17.99 -2.02 22.50
N SER A 31 18.56 -1.26 21.57
CA SER A 31 19.97 -0.87 21.62
C SER A 31 20.37 -0.04 22.85
N PHE A 32 19.40 0.48 23.57
CA PHE A 32 19.58 1.31 24.79
C PHE A 32 19.01 0.63 26.03
N ASP A 33 18.61 -0.64 25.92
CA ASP A 33 17.92 -1.37 27.00
C ASP A 33 16.70 -0.60 27.53
N LYS A 34 15.86 -0.09 26.58
CA LYS A 34 14.67 0.71 26.85
C LYS A 34 13.49 0.21 26.06
N GLU A 35 12.32 0.45 26.59
CA GLU A 35 11.04 0.18 25.97
C GLU A 35 10.12 1.41 26.09
N SER A 36 9.23 1.58 25.16
CA SER A 36 8.14 2.54 25.18
C SER A 36 6.82 1.80 25.25
N ASP A 37 5.83 2.46 25.78
CA ASP A 37 4.44 2.00 25.77
C ASP A 37 3.55 2.98 25.04
N TRP A 38 2.31 2.58 24.78
CA TRP A 38 1.31 3.45 24.20
C TRP A 38 0.95 4.60 25.12
N ASP A 39 0.89 5.78 24.57
CA ASP A 39 0.20 6.92 25.14
C ASP A 39 -1.28 6.90 24.72
N TYR A 40 -2.09 7.77 25.32
CA TYR A 40 -3.52 7.84 25.06
C TYR A 40 -3.96 9.27 24.84
N ASP A 41 -4.85 9.47 23.87
CA ASP A 41 -5.52 10.77 23.70
C ASP A 41 -6.68 10.91 24.69
N GLU A 42 -6.34 11.28 25.93
CA GLU A 42 -7.29 11.45 27.02
C GLU A 42 -8.35 12.53 26.74
N GLU A 43 -8.00 13.55 25.93
CA GLU A 43 -8.96 14.59 25.54
C GLU A 43 -9.98 14.09 24.52
N ALA A 44 -9.52 13.35 23.53
CA ALA A 44 -10.42 12.73 22.56
C ALA A 44 -11.29 11.67 23.22
N LEU A 45 -10.73 10.88 24.13
CA LEU A 45 -11.46 9.87 24.91
C LEU A 45 -12.57 10.51 25.73
N LYS A 46 -12.29 11.59 26.46
CA LYS A 46 -13.29 12.34 27.25
C LYS A 46 -14.41 12.92 26.38
N ARG A 47 -14.08 13.43 25.20
CA ARG A 47 -15.07 13.99 24.25
C ARG A 47 -16.10 12.95 23.80
N VAL A 48 -15.67 11.71 23.61
CA VAL A 48 -16.55 10.64 23.09
C VAL A 48 -17.32 9.94 24.20
N THR A 49 -16.71 9.76 25.37
CA THR A 49 -17.30 8.92 26.41
C THR A 49 -18.17 9.69 27.42
N GLY A 50 -17.92 10.97 27.64
CA GLY A 50 -18.67 11.80 28.61
C GLY A 50 -18.68 11.29 30.05
N HIS A 51 -18.43 10.00 30.28
CA HIS A 51 -18.43 9.30 31.58
C HIS A 51 -17.38 8.20 31.66
N ASN A 52 -16.81 8.00 32.82
CA ASN A 52 -15.64 7.15 33.09
C ASN A 52 -15.81 5.64 32.72
N TRP A 53 -17.01 5.07 32.86
CA TRP A 53 -17.21 3.63 32.61
C TRP A 53 -17.06 3.20 31.15
N ALA A 54 -17.32 4.10 30.20
CA ALA A 54 -17.13 3.83 28.77
C ALA A 54 -15.67 4.05 28.32
N ALA A 55 -14.90 4.83 29.08
CA ALA A 55 -13.52 5.15 28.75
C ALA A 55 -12.62 3.93 28.70
N ASP A 56 -12.71 3.02 29.68
CA ASP A 56 -11.87 1.81 29.73
C ASP A 56 -12.14 0.89 28.55
N ARG A 57 -13.39 0.80 28.10
CA ARG A 57 -13.78 -0.06 26.97
C ARG A 57 -13.28 0.46 25.62
N LEU A 58 -13.22 1.77 25.47
CA LEU A 58 -12.81 2.44 24.21
C LEU A 58 -11.34 2.88 24.22
N ARG A 59 -10.66 2.80 25.35
CA ARG A 59 -9.29 3.31 25.51
C ARG A 59 -8.33 2.79 24.44
N GLY A 60 -8.52 1.53 24.01
CA GLY A 60 -7.72 0.91 22.95
C GLY A 60 -7.79 1.63 21.61
N GLU A 61 -8.90 2.32 21.30
CA GLU A 61 -9.10 3.04 20.05
C GLU A 61 -8.41 4.41 20.03
N PHE A 62 -8.03 4.93 21.21
CA PHE A 62 -7.39 6.24 21.37
C PHE A 62 -5.89 6.13 21.69
N LYS A 63 -5.28 4.97 21.37
CA LYS A 63 -3.85 4.79 21.49
C LYS A 63 -3.11 5.69 20.49
N LYS A 64 -2.08 6.35 20.97
CA LYS A 64 -1.16 7.14 20.14
C LYS A 64 0.27 6.92 20.58
N LEU A 65 1.22 7.16 19.69
CA LEU A 65 2.61 7.30 20.09
C LEU A 65 2.83 8.61 20.84
N SER A 66 3.74 8.59 21.82
CA SER A 66 4.23 9.83 22.42
C SER A 66 4.93 10.71 21.37
N ASP A 67 4.94 12.02 21.58
CA ASP A 67 5.65 12.95 20.69
C ASP A 67 7.14 12.59 20.54
N LYS A 68 7.73 12.01 21.59
CA LYS A 68 9.11 11.55 21.60
C LYS A 68 9.32 10.36 20.66
N ASP A 69 8.38 9.43 20.63
CA ASP A 69 8.44 8.26 19.80
C ASP A 69 8.13 8.57 18.33
N HIS A 70 7.21 9.50 18.08
CA HIS A 70 7.02 10.08 16.75
C HIS A 70 8.30 10.72 16.20
N LYS A 71 9.00 11.51 17.02
CA LYS A 71 10.29 12.09 16.63
C LYS A 71 11.34 11.03 16.34
N LEU A 72 11.35 9.92 17.10
CA LEU A 72 12.26 8.82 16.88
C LEU A 72 12.00 8.14 15.53
N ILE A 73 10.75 7.79 15.20
CA ILE A 73 10.41 7.20 13.90
C ILE A 73 10.84 8.11 12.76
N ASN A 74 10.52 9.40 12.83
CA ASN A 74 10.90 10.37 11.81
C ASN A 74 12.43 10.48 11.67
N TYR A 75 13.17 10.44 12.76
CA TYR A 75 14.62 10.42 12.74
C TYR A 75 15.17 9.16 12.05
N LEU A 76 14.66 7.98 12.42
CA LEU A 76 15.08 6.71 11.82
C LEU A 76 14.81 6.69 10.31
N ALA A 77 13.64 7.14 9.88
CA ALA A 77 13.27 7.23 8.47
C ALA A 77 14.18 8.22 7.70
N LYS A 78 14.37 9.42 8.25
CA LYS A 78 15.24 10.46 7.66
C LYS A 78 16.69 9.99 7.47
N HIS A 79 17.20 9.26 8.42
CA HIS A 79 18.59 8.75 8.41
C HIS A 79 18.72 7.35 7.82
N LYS A 80 17.65 6.81 7.23
CA LYS A 80 17.62 5.50 6.55
C LYS A 80 18.03 4.32 7.46
N HIS A 81 17.68 4.39 8.73
CA HIS A 81 17.83 3.27 9.66
C HIS A 81 16.68 2.28 9.43
N TRP A 82 16.84 1.39 8.45
CA TRP A 82 15.76 0.55 7.95
C TRP A 82 15.42 -0.65 8.85
N THR A 83 16.38 -1.16 9.65
CA THR A 83 16.20 -2.38 10.45
C THR A 83 14.99 -2.34 11.40
N PRO A 84 14.72 -1.26 12.15
CA PRO A 84 13.51 -1.20 12.97
C PRO A 84 12.21 -1.33 12.15
N PHE A 85 12.18 -0.82 10.92
CA PHE A 85 11.03 -0.92 10.02
C PHE A 85 10.85 -2.30 9.38
N ALA A 86 11.82 -3.19 9.51
CA ALA A 86 11.72 -4.57 9.02
C ALA A 86 10.99 -5.51 10.01
N HIS A 87 10.74 -5.06 11.24
CA HIS A 87 10.02 -5.86 12.25
C HIS A 87 8.51 -5.95 11.98
N PRO A 88 7.78 -4.84 11.72
CA PRO A 88 6.39 -4.94 11.29
C PRO A 88 6.29 -5.43 9.86
N GLN A 89 5.23 -6.20 9.57
CA GLN A 89 4.97 -6.75 8.24
C GLN A 89 3.51 -6.56 7.85
N ILE A 90 3.25 -6.45 6.55
CA ILE A 90 1.90 -6.40 6.00
C ILE A 90 1.74 -7.42 4.88
N THR A 91 0.58 -8.06 4.84
CA THR A 91 0.18 -8.95 3.75
C THR A 91 -0.94 -8.29 2.97
N LEU A 92 -0.69 -8.04 1.69
CA LEU A 92 -1.63 -7.37 0.80
C LEU A 92 -2.06 -8.32 -0.33
N ARG A 93 -3.32 -8.23 -0.71
CA ARG A 93 -3.81 -8.78 -1.98
C ARG A 93 -3.97 -7.62 -2.97
N ILE A 94 -3.29 -7.74 -4.09
CA ILE A 94 -3.24 -6.68 -5.10
C ILE A 94 -3.73 -7.22 -6.44
N LYS A 95 -4.64 -6.47 -7.07
CA LYS A 95 -5.01 -6.68 -8.47
C LYS A 95 -4.50 -5.49 -9.28
N ALA A 96 -3.59 -5.76 -10.19
CA ALA A 96 -2.92 -4.73 -11.00
C ALA A 96 -2.61 -5.26 -12.41
N PRO A 97 -2.45 -4.36 -13.40
CA PRO A 97 -1.96 -4.73 -14.73
C PRO A 97 -0.56 -5.38 -14.66
N ILE A 98 -0.28 -6.31 -15.56
CA ILE A 98 1.02 -7.03 -15.63
C ILE A 98 2.20 -6.05 -15.71
N SER A 99 2.06 -4.95 -16.43
CA SER A 99 3.13 -3.94 -16.54
C SER A 99 3.50 -3.34 -15.16
N ILE A 100 2.51 -3.03 -14.34
CA ILE A 100 2.71 -2.50 -12.98
C ILE A 100 3.28 -3.60 -12.08
N ARG A 101 2.70 -4.80 -12.12
CA ARG A 101 3.17 -5.95 -11.35
C ARG A 101 4.64 -6.25 -11.66
N THR A 102 5.03 -6.28 -12.93
CA THR A 102 6.41 -6.55 -13.35
C THR A 102 7.38 -5.51 -12.82
N GLN A 103 7.00 -4.25 -12.80
CA GLN A 103 7.81 -3.19 -12.23
C GLN A 103 7.93 -3.33 -10.71
N PHE A 104 6.83 -3.61 -10.03
CA PHE A 104 6.79 -3.81 -8.58
C PHE A 104 7.69 -4.98 -8.16
N PHE A 105 7.66 -6.09 -8.87
CA PHE A 105 8.44 -7.29 -8.58
C PHE A 105 9.96 -7.15 -8.80
N LYS A 106 10.42 -6.02 -9.33
CA LYS A 106 11.85 -5.69 -9.35
C LYS A 106 12.41 -5.28 -7.99
N HIS A 107 11.55 -4.85 -7.08
CA HIS A 107 11.91 -4.51 -5.72
C HIS A 107 11.80 -5.76 -4.83
N LYS A 108 12.88 -6.54 -4.73
CA LYS A 108 12.88 -7.85 -4.05
C LYS A 108 13.21 -7.78 -2.56
N GLN A 109 13.95 -6.77 -2.14
CA GLN A 109 14.38 -6.69 -0.76
C GLN A 109 13.18 -6.41 0.17
N GLY A 110 12.94 -7.31 1.11
CA GLY A 110 11.84 -7.22 2.06
C GLY A 110 10.46 -7.59 1.51
N PHE A 111 10.38 -8.08 0.25
CA PHE A 111 9.13 -8.49 -0.38
C PHE A 111 9.14 -9.99 -0.69
N VAL A 112 7.99 -10.61 -0.42
CA VAL A 112 7.68 -11.99 -0.85
C VAL A 112 6.38 -11.93 -1.62
N GLU A 113 6.35 -12.54 -2.80
CA GLU A 113 5.19 -12.50 -3.67
C GLU A 113 4.73 -13.90 -4.09
N ASN A 114 3.41 -14.08 -4.16
CA ASN A 114 2.74 -15.19 -4.83
C ASN A 114 1.73 -14.62 -5.83
N GLU A 115 1.56 -15.29 -6.93
CA GLU A 115 0.71 -14.83 -8.04
C GLU A 115 -0.25 -15.95 -8.46
N ILE A 116 -1.42 -15.54 -8.97
CA ILE A 116 -2.36 -16.47 -9.62
C ILE A 116 -1.66 -17.15 -10.79
N SER A 117 -1.64 -18.46 -10.77
CA SER A 117 -1.10 -19.26 -11.88
C SER A 117 -2.22 -19.71 -12.81
N ARG A 118 -2.09 -19.39 -14.09
CA ARG A 118 -2.99 -19.82 -15.13
C ARG A 118 -2.96 -21.34 -15.38
N ARG A 119 -2.05 -22.06 -14.76
CA ARG A 119 -2.09 -23.52 -14.75
C ARG A 119 -3.17 -24.11 -13.85
N TYR A 120 -3.74 -23.29 -12.96
CA TYR A 120 -4.70 -23.74 -11.94
C TYR A 120 -6.01 -22.94 -11.96
N VAL A 121 -6.10 -21.91 -12.79
CA VAL A 121 -7.27 -21.02 -12.82
C VAL A 121 -7.70 -20.83 -14.28
N ASP A 122 -8.94 -21.24 -14.58
CA ASP A 122 -9.53 -21.22 -15.92
C ASP A 122 -10.38 -19.97 -16.21
N ASN A 123 -10.47 -19.03 -15.26
CA ASN A 123 -11.22 -17.79 -15.45
C ASN A 123 -10.68 -17.02 -16.67
N PRO A 124 -11.55 -16.47 -17.53
CA PRO A 124 -11.10 -15.67 -18.65
C PRO A 124 -10.15 -14.55 -18.21
N PRO A 125 -9.07 -14.29 -18.96
CA PRO A 125 -8.14 -13.22 -18.65
C PRO A 125 -8.82 -11.85 -18.76
N GLU A 126 -8.56 -10.98 -17.80
CA GLU A 126 -8.95 -9.59 -17.87
C GLU A 126 -7.84 -8.75 -18.51
N PHE A 127 -8.23 -7.85 -19.41
CA PHE A 127 -7.31 -6.90 -20.01
C PHE A 127 -7.52 -5.51 -19.45
N TYR A 128 -6.41 -4.82 -19.18
CA TYR A 128 -6.40 -3.43 -18.75
C TYR A 128 -6.43 -2.53 -19.98
N LEU A 129 -7.40 -1.63 -20.05
CA LEU A 129 -7.41 -0.56 -21.03
C LEU A 129 -6.70 0.65 -20.43
N PRO A 130 -5.48 1.00 -20.88
CA PRO A 130 -4.73 2.11 -20.32
C PRO A 130 -5.38 3.45 -20.67
N GLN A 131 -5.19 4.41 -19.78
CA GLN A 131 -5.39 5.81 -20.09
C GLN A 131 -4.06 6.36 -20.62
N TRP A 132 -4.04 6.72 -21.90
CA TRP A 132 -2.81 7.19 -22.52
C TRP A 132 -2.46 8.62 -22.08
N ARG A 133 -1.21 8.87 -21.91
CA ARG A 133 -0.68 10.16 -21.49
C ARG A 133 0.37 10.65 -22.47
N GLY A 134 0.49 11.97 -22.57
CA GLY A 134 1.48 12.61 -23.41
C GLY A 134 2.90 12.35 -22.94
N LYS A 135 3.84 12.47 -23.87
CA LYS A 135 5.26 12.51 -23.56
C LYS A 135 5.58 13.87 -22.95
N PRO A 136 6.28 13.93 -21.81
CA PRO A 136 6.62 15.20 -21.20
C PRO A 136 7.53 16.03 -22.13
N GLU A 137 7.32 17.32 -22.16
CA GLU A 137 8.20 18.24 -22.87
C GLU A 137 9.55 18.36 -22.15
N GLY A 138 10.61 18.52 -22.89
CA GLY A 138 11.96 18.69 -22.37
C GLY A 138 12.61 17.39 -21.88
N SER A 139 13.57 17.52 -20.97
CA SER A 139 14.39 16.42 -20.45
C SER A 139 13.84 15.80 -19.15
N ALA A 140 12.54 15.68 -19.00
CA ALA A 140 11.96 15.03 -17.82
C ALA A 140 12.44 13.56 -17.72
N LYS A 141 13.15 13.26 -16.66
CA LYS A 141 13.71 11.91 -16.42
C LYS A 141 12.63 10.89 -16.08
N GLN A 142 11.52 11.32 -15.49
CA GLN A 142 10.38 10.51 -15.09
C GLN A 142 9.08 11.33 -15.21
N GLY A 143 7.97 10.62 -15.43
CA GLY A 143 6.66 11.23 -15.51
C GLY A 143 6.08 11.22 -16.92
N SER A 144 4.87 11.73 -17.01
CA SER A 144 4.12 11.90 -18.25
C SER A 144 3.29 13.18 -18.13
N GLU A 145 2.90 13.75 -19.24
CA GLU A 145 1.96 14.86 -19.28
C GLU A 145 0.52 14.40 -19.04
N ASP A 146 -0.40 15.31 -19.21
CA ASP A 146 -1.83 15.04 -19.05
C ASP A 146 -2.34 14.00 -20.05
N PHE A 147 -3.55 13.54 -19.80
CA PHE A 147 -4.21 12.60 -20.68
C PHE A 147 -4.36 13.15 -22.10
N ILE A 148 -4.06 12.33 -23.08
CA ILE A 148 -4.22 12.66 -24.49
C ILE A 148 -5.48 12.00 -25.06
N ALA A 149 -6.17 12.72 -25.93
CA ALA A 149 -7.22 12.13 -26.77
C ALA A 149 -6.59 11.15 -27.74
N ILE A 150 -7.08 9.92 -27.77
CA ILE A 150 -6.57 8.89 -28.64
C ILE A 150 -7.50 8.73 -29.83
N PRO A 151 -6.96 8.58 -31.05
CA PRO A 151 -7.76 8.28 -32.22
C PRO A 151 -8.63 7.02 -32.01
N THR A 152 -9.88 7.11 -32.41
CA THR A 152 -10.85 6.01 -32.24
C THR A 152 -10.34 4.70 -32.86
N ASP A 153 -9.58 4.80 -33.96
CA ASP A 153 -8.99 3.64 -34.64
C ASP A 153 -7.92 2.94 -33.80
N ALA A 154 -7.13 3.70 -33.03
CA ALA A 154 -6.14 3.12 -32.14
C ALA A 154 -6.81 2.38 -30.96
N ILE A 155 -7.89 2.96 -30.39
CA ILE A 155 -8.71 2.29 -29.36
C ILE A 155 -9.33 1.01 -29.92
N ARG A 156 -9.88 1.08 -31.14
CA ARG A 156 -10.50 -0.07 -31.81
C ARG A 156 -9.48 -1.17 -32.06
N SER A 157 -8.31 -0.83 -32.59
CA SER A 157 -7.23 -1.79 -32.85
C SER A 157 -6.75 -2.48 -31.58
N TYR A 158 -6.58 -1.71 -30.49
CA TYR A 158 -6.23 -2.25 -29.20
C TYR A 158 -7.30 -3.21 -28.65
N SER A 159 -8.57 -2.82 -28.70
CA SER A 159 -9.69 -3.64 -28.26
C SER A 159 -9.81 -4.94 -29.08
N SER A 160 -9.65 -4.86 -30.39
CA SER A 160 -9.67 -6.02 -31.28
C SER A 160 -8.53 -6.99 -30.97
N ALA A 161 -7.31 -6.47 -30.71
CA ALA A 161 -6.18 -7.31 -30.30
C ALA A 161 -6.45 -8.04 -28.97
N MET A 162 -7.07 -7.37 -28.00
CA MET A 162 -7.46 -8.00 -26.73
C MET A 162 -8.50 -9.11 -26.93
N GLU A 163 -9.50 -8.89 -27.82
CA GLU A 163 -10.50 -9.92 -28.14
C GLU A 163 -9.87 -11.14 -28.81
N VAL A 164 -8.95 -10.93 -29.76
CA VAL A 164 -8.20 -12.02 -30.39
C VAL A 164 -7.40 -12.80 -29.35
N CYS A 165 -6.70 -12.12 -28.44
CA CYS A 165 -5.95 -12.77 -27.36
C CYS A 165 -6.87 -13.56 -26.41
N ARG A 166 -8.06 -13.03 -26.12
CA ARG A 166 -9.05 -13.73 -25.28
C ARG A 166 -9.59 -14.97 -25.93
N TYR A 167 -9.82 -14.91 -27.24
CA TYR A 167 -10.31 -16.06 -28.01
C TYR A 167 -9.23 -17.16 -28.15
N ALA A 168 -7.96 -16.76 -28.25
CA ALA A 168 -6.84 -17.70 -28.36
C ALA A 168 -6.44 -18.36 -27.05
N TYR A 169 -6.90 -17.84 -25.92
CA TYR A 169 -6.64 -18.38 -24.59
C TYR A 169 -7.58 -19.54 -24.25
#